data_2cb2140f93369c9dfc978705d23bf79c
#
_entry.id   2cb2140f93369c9dfc978705d23bf79c
#
_cell.length_a   1.000
_cell.length_b   1.000
_cell.length_c   1.000
_cell.angle_alpha   90.00
_cell.angle_beta   90.00
_cell.angle_gamma   90.00
#
_symmetry.space_group_name_H-M   'P 1'
#
loop_
_entity.id
_entity.type
_entity.pdbx_description
1 polymer ?
#
loop_
_entity_poly.entity_id
_entity_poly.type
_entity_poly.pdbx_seq_one_letter_code
_entity_poly.pdbx_strand_id
1 'polypeptide(L)'
;MYPSRPLNLVAVRGLSGTIRGSQLRLRTSRTICTRTAPLITRQARPFLPTTHSPFLSSPFTTTPTALTLSTSPSERASPPKWRPPAEESLNHRPVLVVGAGNIGRRVALVWASNARPVTIYDISPDALRSATEYVTDNLGAYCAERGTHPGHVCTTTDLRTATGTSGHPERNAAGEITAAEHTKAPWLAIECLPESLPLKTSVLALLERSLPSDCVLASNSSSLTTQEMAAEGPLAHPHRLLNTHYFIPPRNRMVELMSSGATYGAVFPFLASQMRRVGFTPVVVPREIQSRGFVFNRIWAACKRETLAVLAEGVARPGDIDALFRDFFHSEKGPCERMDEVGLDTVARVEQHNLERKPGLGSEKALAWLRREYVDKGNLGEKSGDGLFTGEERDKLKERHYLDQYKDVEETSGA
;
A
#
# COMPACT_ATOMS: atom_id res chain seq x y z
N MET A 1 50.69 -7.80 -17.57
CA MET A 1 51.76 -7.44 -16.61
C MET A 1 51.31 -6.18 -15.85
N TYR A 2 50.82 -6.34 -14.67
CA TYR A 2 50.55 -5.24 -13.72
C TYR A 2 51.14 -5.66 -12.39
N PRO A 3 51.86 -4.79 -11.67
CA PRO A 3 52.44 -5.12 -10.39
C PRO A 3 51.46 -4.81 -9.25
N SER A 4 51.34 -5.74 -8.32
CA SER A 4 50.69 -5.68 -7.02
C SER A 4 51.39 -4.70 -6.09
N ARG A 5 50.61 -3.87 -5.32
CA ARG A 5 51.10 -3.12 -4.17
C ARG A 5 50.43 -3.63 -2.88
N PRO A 6 51.17 -3.70 -1.78
CA PRO A 6 50.71 -4.32 -0.54
C PRO A 6 49.93 -3.37 0.37
N LEU A 7 49.02 -3.98 1.15
CA LEU A 7 48.25 -3.37 2.23
C LEU A 7 49.15 -3.07 3.45
N ASN A 8 49.17 -1.83 3.91
CA ASN A 8 49.75 -1.44 5.19
C ASN A 8 48.73 -1.60 6.31
N LEU A 9 48.99 -2.53 7.23
CA LEU A 9 48.35 -2.66 8.53
C LEU A 9 48.94 -1.59 9.46
N VAL A 10 48.10 -0.68 9.98
CA VAL A 10 48.45 0.19 11.11
C VAL A 10 47.83 -0.38 12.38
N ALA A 11 48.69 -0.88 13.26
CA ALA A 11 48.32 -1.33 14.58
C ALA A 11 48.17 -0.11 15.51
N VAL A 12 46.99 0.07 16.12
CA VAL A 12 46.81 1.03 17.21
C VAL A 12 46.86 0.29 18.54
N ARG A 13 47.89 0.63 19.32
CA ARG A 13 48.13 0.13 20.69
C ARG A 13 47.10 0.69 21.66
N GLY A 14 46.66 -0.16 22.59
CA GLY A 14 45.76 0.17 23.68
C GLY A 14 46.35 1.16 24.71
N LEU A 15 45.43 1.91 25.29
CA LEU A 15 45.62 2.61 26.55
C LEU A 15 44.55 2.10 27.54
N SER A 16 45.04 1.37 28.56
CA SER A 16 44.29 0.99 29.75
C SER A 16 44.26 2.18 30.71
N GLY A 17 43.07 2.71 30.99
CA GLY A 17 42.85 3.72 32.02
C GLY A 17 41.79 3.24 33.01
N THR A 18 42.27 2.92 34.22
CA THR A 18 41.46 2.55 35.39
C THR A 18 40.79 3.80 35.97
N ILE A 19 39.48 3.83 36.05
CA ILE A 19 38.74 4.87 36.78
C ILE A 19 37.99 4.23 37.95
N ARG A 20 38.34 4.70 39.15
CA ARG A 20 37.75 4.35 40.45
C ARG A 20 36.32 4.82 40.57
N GLY A 21 35.52 4.02 41.27
CA GLY A 21 34.11 4.27 41.55
C GLY A 21 33.88 5.49 42.47
N SER A 22 32.81 6.18 42.21
CA SER A 22 32.11 7.04 43.16
C SER A 22 30.62 6.75 43.13
N GLN A 23 30.14 6.29 44.28
CA GLN A 23 28.72 6.00 44.52
C GLN A 23 27.93 7.32 44.58
N LEU A 24 26.95 7.49 43.78
CA LEU A 24 25.93 8.55 43.90
C LEU A 24 24.64 7.94 44.44
N ARG A 25 24.26 8.32 45.63
CA ARG A 25 22.98 7.95 46.29
C ARG A 25 21.84 8.73 45.64
N LEU A 26 20.90 8.03 45.08
CA LEU A 26 19.61 8.59 44.67
C LEU A 26 18.70 8.74 45.89
N ARG A 27 18.35 9.98 46.23
CA ARG A 27 17.25 10.31 47.15
C ARG A 27 15.93 10.33 46.37
N THR A 28 15.07 9.44 46.71
CA THR A 28 13.64 9.45 46.29
C THR A 28 12.86 10.46 47.12
N SER A 29 12.31 11.48 46.48
CA SER A 29 11.26 12.31 47.08
C SER A 29 9.95 12.04 46.35
N ARG A 30 9.06 11.33 47.03
CA ARG A 30 7.62 11.22 46.64
C ARG A 30 6.91 12.48 47.14
N THR A 31 6.29 13.22 46.25
CA THR A 31 5.21 14.15 46.63
C THR A 31 3.99 13.81 45.80
N ILE A 32 3.04 13.22 46.46
CA ILE A 32 1.67 12.94 45.92
C ILE A 32 0.87 14.22 46.15
N CYS A 33 0.41 14.85 45.10
CA CYS A 33 -0.57 15.94 45.17
C CYS A 33 -1.84 15.49 44.47
N THR A 34 -2.80 14.99 45.24
CA THR A 34 -4.16 14.73 44.82
C THR A 34 -4.95 16.04 44.83
N ARG A 35 -5.39 16.50 43.66
CA ARG A 35 -6.46 17.47 43.52
C ARG A 35 -7.57 16.86 42.68
N THR A 36 -8.64 16.49 43.35
CA THR A 36 -9.94 16.17 42.79
C THR A 36 -10.59 17.45 42.25
N ALA A 37 -10.96 17.46 40.97
CA ALA A 37 -11.84 18.45 40.36
C ALA A 37 -13.24 17.83 40.14
N PRO A 38 -14.34 18.59 40.32
CA PRO A 38 -15.67 18.04 40.31
C PRO A 38 -16.23 17.82 38.91
N LEU A 39 -16.94 16.71 38.74
CA LEU A 39 -17.73 16.34 37.58
C LEU A 39 -18.86 17.35 37.37
N ILE A 40 -18.87 18.04 36.24
CA ILE A 40 -20.04 18.78 35.74
C ILE A 40 -20.84 17.83 34.85
N THR A 41 -21.93 17.31 35.38
CA THR A 41 -22.97 16.60 34.63
C THR A 41 -23.77 17.62 33.81
N ARG A 42 -23.63 17.60 32.49
CA ARG A 42 -24.55 18.25 31.57
C ARG A 42 -25.71 17.31 31.27
N GLN A 43 -26.89 17.66 31.79
CA GLN A 43 -28.15 17.02 31.43
C GLN A 43 -28.49 17.28 29.97
N ALA A 44 -28.77 16.19 29.22
CA ALA A 44 -29.36 16.25 27.91
C ALA A 44 -30.82 16.65 27.99
N ARG A 45 -31.24 17.66 27.24
CA ARG A 45 -32.66 18.02 27.05
C ARG A 45 -33.26 17.16 25.94
N PRO A 46 -34.48 16.63 26.10
CA PRO A 46 -35.14 15.87 25.05
C PRO A 46 -35.73 16.79 23.98
N PHE A 47 -35.56 16.41 22.72
CA PHE A 47 -36.26 17.00 21.58
C PHE A 47 -37.71 16.51 21.55
N LEU A 48 -38.64 17.43 21.50
CA LEU A 48 -40.08 17.18 21.27
C LEU A 48 -40.35 17.09 19.75
N PRO A 49 -41.20 16.18 19.29
CA PRO A 49 -41.58 16.08 17.90
C PRO A 49 -42.63 17.09 17.51
N THR A 50 -42.46 17.78 16.40
CA THR A 50 -43.46 18.66 15.79
C THR A 50 -44.49 17.88 15.00
N THR A 51 -45.71 18.30 15.18
CA THR A 51 -46.99 17.75 14.80
C THR A 51 -47.29 17.77 13.28
N HIS A 52 -48.06 16.76 12.91
CA HIS A 52 -48.77 16.46 11.70
C HIS A 52 -49.51 17.57 10.98
N SER A 53 -49.59 17.45 9.66
CA SER A 53 -50.73 17.93 8.86
C SER A 53 -51.21 16.78 7.95
N PRO A 54 -52.54 16.60 7.81
CA PRO A 54 -53.11 15.43 7.16
C PRO A 54 -53.41 15.69 5.69
N PHE A 55 -53.06 14.78 4.79
CA PHE A 55 -53.64 14.73 3.45
C PHE A 55 -54.49 13.48 3.26
N LEU A 56 -55.67 13.75 2.74
CA LEU A 56 -56.84 12.92 2.48
C LEU A 56 -56.52 11.64 1.68
N SER A 57 -57.05 10.54 2.20
CA SER A 57 -57.15 9.25 1.51
C SER A 57 -58.37 9.20 0.61
N SER A 58 -58.21 8.69 -0.61
CA SER A 58 -59.31 8.15 -1.42
C SER A 58 -58.98 6.68 -1.76
N PRO A 59 -59.99 5.79 -1.67
CA PRO A 59 -59.73 4.37 -1.89
C PRO A 59 -60.00 4.00 -3.35
N PHE A 60 -59.01 3.46 -4.05
CA PHE A 60 -59.22 2.66 -5.25
C PHE A 60 -59.05 1.19 -4.95
N THR A 61 -60.14 0.49 -4.91
CA THR A 61 -60.20 -0.97 -4.82
C THR A 61 -59.99 -1.55 -6.21
N THR A 62 -58.84 -2.16 -6.47
CA THR A 62 -58.65 -3.10 -7.58
C THR A 62 -58.03 -4.37 -7.04
N THR A 63 -58.80 -5.44 -7.09
CA THR A 63 -58.39 -6.80 -6.76
C THR A 63 -57.49 -7.32 -7.88
N PRO A 64 -56.24 -7.74 -7.60
CA PRO A 64 -55.49 -8.53 -8.57
C PRO A 64 -55.67 -10.02 -8.28
N THR A 65 -56.14 -10.75 -9.28
CA THR A 65 -56.17 -12.20 -9.31
C THR A 65 -54.73 -12.74 -9.16
N ALA A 66 -54.46 -13.41 -8.06
CA ALA A 66 -53.18 -14.04 -7.79
C ALA A 66 -53.03 -15.29 -8.67
N LEU A 67 -52.19 -15.19 -9.72
CA LEU A 67 -51.55 -16.34 -10.33
C LEU A 67 -50.41 -16.82 -9.41
N THR A 68 -50.71 -17.83 -8.61
CA THR A 68 -49.71 -18.54 -7.83
C THR A 68 -48.84 -19.40 -8.76
N LEU A 69 -47.75 -18.83 -9.24
CA LEU A 69 -46.61 -19.61 -9.71
C LEU A 69 -45.80 -20.04 -8.50
N SER A 70 -46.09 -21.23 -8.01
CA SER A 70 -45.27 -21.97 -7.05
C SER A 70 -43.98 -22.40 -7.74
N THR A 71 -42.97 -21.53 -7.69
CA THR A 71 -41.57 -21.92 -7.80
C THR A 71 -40.99 -21.85 -6.43
N SER A 72 -40.84 -23.02 -5.82
CA SER A 72 -39.99 -23.19 -4.64
C SER A 72 -38.62 -22.55 -4.90
N PRO A 73 -38.10 -21.71 -4.03
CA PRO A 73 -36.72 -21.26 -4.14
C PRO A 73 -35.86 -22.49 -4.03
N SER A 74 -35.19 -22.90 -5.11
CA SER A 74 -34.12 -23.86 -5.02
C SER A 74 -33.16 -23.32 -3.97
N GLU A 75 -32.94 -24.04 -2.90
CA GLU A 75 -31.88 -23.79 -1.93
C GLU A 75 -30.58 -23.65 -2.70
N ARG A 76 -30.20 -22.41 -2.99
CA ARG A 76 -28.85 -22.14 -3.47
C ARG A 76 -27.94 -22.56 -2.31
N ALA A 77 -27.29 -23.70 -2.47
CA ALA A 77 -26.27 -24.15 -1.55
C ALA A 77 -25.35 -22.98 -1.24
N SER A 78 -25.18 -22.66 0.04
CA SER A 78 -24.25 -21.60 0.45
C SER A 78 -22.90 -21.88 -0.20
N PRO A 79 -22.26 -20.89 -0.84
CA PRO A 79 -20.98 -21.12 -1.49
C PRO A 79 -20.00 -21.75 -0.52
N PRO A 80 -19.19 -22.71 -0.94
CA PRO A 80 -18.25 -23.40 -0.06
C PRO A 80 -17.37 -22.37 0.65
N LYS A 81 -17.30 -22.45 1.99
CA LYS A 81 -16.47 -21.55 2.79
C LYS A 81 -15.02 -21.72 2.35
N TRP A 82 -14.36 -20.63 1.93
CA TRP A 82 -12.93 -20.64 1.63
C TRP A 82 -12.14 -21.14 2.85
N ARG A 83 -11.18 -22.02 2.61
CA ARG A 83 -10.27 -22.53 3.62
C ARG A 83 -8.84 -22.15 3.24
N PRO A 84 -8.03 -21.71 4.22
CA PRO A 84 -6.63 -21.42 3.94
C PRO A 84 -5.91 -22.69 3.49
N PRO A 85 -4.90 -22.57 2.60
CA PRO A 85 -3.97 -23.66 2.31
C PRO A 85 -3.33 -24.18 3.58
N ALA A 86 -3.00 -25.48 3.61
CA ALA A 86 -2.27 -26.08 4.71
C ALA A 86 -0.90 -25.40 4.89
N GLU A 87 -0.51 -25.10 6.11
CA GLU A 87 0.71 -24.33 6.42
C GLU A 87 1.96 -24.98 5.81
N GLU A 88 2.05 -26.30 5.85
CA GLU A 88 3.16 -27.08 5.29
C GLU A 88 3.29 -26.89 3.78
N SER A 89 2.16 -26.73 3.08
CA SER A 89 2.13 -26.55 1.64
C SER A 89 2.68 -25.19 1.20
N LEU A 90 2.61 -24.18 2.06
CA LEU A 90 3.06 -22.82 1.76
C LEU A 90 4.58 -22.73 1.49
N ASN A 91 5.36 -23.67 2.02
CA ASN A 91 6.81 -23.71 1.81
C ASN A 91 7.19 -24.17 0.39
N HIS A 92 6.28 -24.83 -0.31
CA HIS A 92 6.51 -25.40 -1.64
C HIS A 92 5.68 -24.72 -2.73
N ARG A 93 4.61 -24.06 -2.36
CA ARG A 93 3.73 -23.31 -3.27
C ARG A 93 4.20 -21.87 -3.39
N PRO A 94 4.43 -21.36 -4.61
CA PRO A 94 4.95 -20.00 -4.77
C PRO A 94 3.90 -18.92 -4.47
N VAL A 95 4.40 -17.71 -4.17
CA VAL A 95 3.67 -16.47 -4.38
C VAL A 95 3.86 -16.08 -5.84
N LEU A 96 2.78 -15.90 -6.59
CA LEU A 96 2.80 -15.42 -7.95
C LEU A 96 2.65 -13.88 -7.96
N VAL A 97 3.61 -13.21 -8.57
CA VAL A 97 3.53 -11.75 -8.85
C VAL A 97 3.30 -11.58 -10.34
N VAL A 98 2.19 -10.95 -10.71
CA VAL A 98 1.78 -10.69 -12.10
C VAL A 98 2.09 -9.24 -12.44
N GLY A 99 3.10 -9.05 -13.29
CA GLY A 99 3.69 -7.76 -13.60
C GLY A 99 5.08 -7.59 -12.98
N ALA A 100 6.12 -7.51 -13.82
CA ALA A 100 7.53 -7.37 -13.42
C ALA A 100 8.00 -5.91 -13.30
N GLY A 101 7.08 -4.96 -13.29
CA GLY A 101 7.35 -3.53 -13.17
C GLY A 101 7.98 -3.12 -11.84
N ASN A 102 8.11 -1.82 -11.64
CA ASN A 102 8.79 -1.26 -10.45
C ASN A 102 8.24 -1.79 -9.11
N ILE A 103 6.91 -1.93 -8.98
CA ILE A 103 6.31 -2.45 -7.73
C ILE A 103 6.39 -3.97 -7.69
N GLY A 104 6.08 -4.66 -8.78
CA GLY A 104 6.07 -6.13 -8.80
C GLY A 104 7.40 -6.76 -8.40
N ARG A 105 8.53 -6.29 -8.94
CA ARG A 105 9.88 -6.78 -8.56
C ARG A 105 10.20 -6.56 -7.09
N ARG A 106 9.71 -5.45 -6.49
CA ARG A 106 9.91 -5.11 -5.08
C ARG A 106 9.05 -5.96 -4.16
N VAL A 107 7.81 -6.20 -4.54
CA VAL A 107 6.90 -7.13 -3.84
C VAL A 107 7.48 -8.54 -3.87
N ALA A 108 7.94 -8.99 -5.03
CA ALA A 108 8.60 -10.30 -5.19
C ALA A 108 9.82 -10.45 -4.27
N LEU A 109 10.69 -9.44 -4.20
CA LEU A 109 11.85 -9.44 -3.31
C LEU A 109 11.45 -9.68 -1.85
N VAL A 110 10.47 -8.94 -1.33
CA VAL A 110 10.07 -9.07 0.08
C VAL A 110 9.42 -10.44 0.33
N TRP A 111 8.56 -10.93 -0.57
CA TRP A 111 7.98 -12.26 -0.42
C TRP A 111 9.02 -13.38 -0.47
N ALA A 112 10.09 -13.21 -1.25
CA ALA A 112 11.19 -14.18 -1.32
C ALA A 112 12.11 -14.15 -0.08
N SER A 113 12.02 -13.17 0.79
CA SER A 113 12.99 -12.96 1.88
C SER A 113 12.88 -13.90 3.07
N ASN A 114 11.95 -14.84 3.08
CA ASN A 114 11.78 -15.80 4.18
C ASN A 114 11.73 -17.24 3.67
N ALA A 115 12.70 -17.57 2.82
CA ALA A 115 12.79 -18.87 2.12
C ALA A 115 11.52 -19.23 1.32
N ARG A 116 10.68 -18.25 0.98
CA ARG A 116 9.44 -18.47 0.23
C ARG A 116 9.72 -18.52 -1.26
N PRO A 117 9.20 -19.52 -1.98
CA PRO A 117 9.27 -19.55 -3.44
C PRO A 117 8.38 -18.42 -4.03
N VAL A 118 8.89 -17.74 -5.05
CA VAL A 118 8.18 -16.66 -5.76
C VAL A 118 8.29 -16.90 -7.25
N THR A 119 7.20 -16.72 -7.98
CA THR A 119 7.19 -16.69 -9.44
C THR A 119 6.79 -15.30 -9.90
N ILE A 120 7.57 -14.69 -10.80
CA ILE A 120 7.23 -13.42 -11.45
C ILE A 120 6.80 -13.74 -12.88
N TYR A 121 5.60 -13.32 -13.22
CA TYR A 121 5.07 -13.42 -14.58
C TYR A 121 4.94 -12.03 -15.21
N ASP A 122 5.44 -11.89 -16.43
CA ASP A 122 5.22 -10.72 -17.28
C ASP A 122 5.27 -11.15 -18.75
N ILE A 123 4.55 -10.44 -19.62
CA ILE A 123 4.62 -10.67 -21.07
C ILE A 123 5.91 -10.14 -21.71
N SER A 124 6.64 -9.25 -21.02
CA SER A 124 7.87 -8.61 -21.48
C SER A 124 9.09 -9.34 -20.92
N PRO A 125 9.91 -9.98 -21.78
CA PRO A 125 11.18 -10.58 -21.36
C PRO A 125 12.15 -9.56 -20.75
N ASP A 126 12.12 -8.30 -21.22
CA ASP A 126 12.98 -7.24 -20.73
C ASP A 126 12.59 -6.80 -19.31
N ALA A 127 11.27 -6.70 -19.02
CA ALA A 127 10.78 -6.44 -17.68
C ALA A 127 11.17 -7.56 -16.71
N LEU A 128 11.07 -8.83 -17.14
CA LEU A 128 11.50 -9.98 -16.35
C LEU A 128 12.99 -9.96 -16.08
N ARG A 129 13.82 -9.64 -17.07
CA ARG A 129 15.27 -9.50 -16.89
C ARG A 129 15.62 -8.44 -15.86
N SER A 130 15.03 -7.23 -15.99
CA SER A 130 15.22 -6.15 -15.03
C SER A 130 14.73 -6.50 -13.62
N ALA A 131 13.65 -7.26 -13.52
CA ALA A 131 13.15 -7.73 -12.22
C ALA A 131 14.09 -8.78 -11.60
N THR A 132 14.63 -9.69 -12.40
CA THR A 132 15.60 -10.70 -11.96
C THR A 132 16.88 -10.03 -11.44
N GLU A 133 17.45 -9.09 -12.19
CA GLU A 133 18.63 -8.31 -11.78
C GLU A 133 18.34 -7.60 -10.43
N TYR A 134 17.24 -6.86 -10.35
CA TYR A 134 16.87 -6.16 -9.12
C TYR A 134 16.76 -7.10 -7.91
N VAL A 135 16.11 -8.26 -8.06
CA VAL A 135 15.94 -9.22 -6.97
C VAL A 135 17.29 -9.84 -6.59
N THR A 136 18.11 -10.23 -7.58
CA THR A 136 19.44 -10.83 -7.36
C THR A 136 20.35 -9.88 -6.58
N ASP A 137 20.37 -8.60 -6.95
CA ASP A 137 21.24 -7.59 -6.34
C ASP A 137 20.85 -7.24 -4.91
N ASN A 138 19.54 -7.34 -4.57
CA ASN A 138 19.03 -6.80 -3.32
C ASN A 138 18.57 -7.86 -2.30
N LEU A 139 18.18 -9.07 -2.73
CA LEU A 139 17.56 -10.06 -1.84
C LEU A 139 18.51 -10.54 -0.75
N GLY A 140 19.79 -10.77 -1.08
CA GLY A 140 20.79 -11.23 -0.11
C GLY A 140 20.99 -10.23 1.02
N ALA A 141 21.19 -8.96 0.69
CA ALA A 141 21.35 -7.89 1.68
C ALA A 141 20.09 -7.71 2.53
N TYR A 142 18.92 -7.74 1.91
CA TYR A 142 17.64 -7.63 2.63
C TYR A 142 17.40 -8.79 3.59
N CYS A 143 17.77 -10.02 3.21
CA CYS A 143 17.69 -11.19 4.09
C CYS A 143 18.68 -11.08 5.25
N ALA A 144 19.92 -10.65 5.00
CA ALA A 144 20.94 -10.48 6.03
C ALA A 144 20.52 -9.46 7.10
N GLU A 145 19.97 -8.30 6.69
CA GLU A 145 19.42 -7.29 7.60
C GLU A 145 18.33 -7.86 8.53
N ARG A 146 17.55 -8.80 8.04
CA ARG A 146 16.41 -9.39 8.75
C ARG A 146 16.72 -10.69 9.48
N GLY A 147 17.92 -11.25 9.33
CA GLY A 147 18.26 -12.57 9.86
C GLY A 147 17.44 -13.70 9.23
N THR A 148 17.10 -13.58 7.93
CA THR A 148 16.30 -14.55 7.17
C THR A 148 17.11 -15.14 6.01
N HIS A 149 16.50 -16.08 5.26
CA HIS A 149 17.15 -16.72 4.13
C HIS A 149 16.42 -16.43 2.81
N PRO A 150 17.14 -16.26 1.69
CA PRO A 150 16.54 -16.10 0.37
C PRO A 150 15.72 -17.33 -0.04
N GLY A 151 14.54 -17.09 -0.57
CA GLY A 151 13.75 -18.07 -1.29
C GLY A 151 14.11 -18.12 -2.76
N HIS A 152 13.64 -19.16 -3.44
CA HIS A 152 13.84 -19.32 -4.88
C HIS A 152 12.92 -18.40 -5.68
N VAL A 153 13.46 -17.62 -6.61
CA VAL A 153 12.70 -16.73 -7.50
C VAL A 153 12.80 -17.21 -8.94
N CYS A 154 11.64 -17.54 -9.52
CA CYS A 154 11.52 -17.89 -10.95
C CYS A 154 10.86 -16.75 -11.72
N THR A 155 11.19 -16.63 -12.99
CA THR A 155 10.54 -15.72 -13.93
C THR A 155 10.04 -16.45 -15.16
N THR A 156 8.88 -16.05 -15.71
CA THR A 156 8.33 -16.69 -16.91
C THR A 156 7.40 -15.74 -17.68
N THR A 157 7.40 -15.90 -19.02
CA THR A 157 6.42 -15.25 -19.91
C THR A 157 5.22 -16.14 -20.20
N ASP A 158 5.23 -17.38 -19.73
CA ASP A 158 4.12 -18.33 -19.92
C ASP A 158 3.25 -18.41 -18.66
N LEU A 159 2.00 -18.02 -18.81
CA LEU A 159 1.03 -18.01 -17.70
C LEU A 159 0.72 -19.43 -17.18
N ARG A 160 0.75 -20.43 -18.01
CA ARG A 160 0.52 -21.84 -17.60
C ARG A 160 1.63 -22.31 -16.67
N THR A 161 2.87 -21.98 -17.00
CA THR A 161 4.02 -22.23 -16.12
C THR A 161 3.87 -21.45 -14.82
N ALA A 162 3.49 -20.17 -14.88
CA ALA A 162 3.30 -19.33 -13.70
C ALA A 162 2.20 -19.83 -12.75
N THR A 163 1.13 -20.42 -13.29
CA THR A 163 0.01 -20.96 -12.51
C THR A 163 0.19 -22.43 -12.10
N GLY A 164 1.29 -23.07 -12.51
CA GLY A 164 1.54 -24.49 -12.24
C GLY A 164 0.65 -25.45 -13.05
N THR A 165 0.00 -24.94 -14.11
CA THR A 165 -0.93 -25.72 -14.97
C THR A 165 -0.29 -26.11 -16.29
N SER A 166 0.99 -26.47 -16.30
CA SER A 166 1.74 -26.93 -17.47
C SER A 166 1.30 -28.35 -17.99
N GLY A 167 0.05 -28.69 -17.80
CA GLY A 167 -0.68 -29.84 -18.30
C GLY A 167 -2.14 -29.44 -18.51
N HIS A 168 -2.99 -30.37 -18.95
CA HIS A 168 -4.44 -30.18 -18.80
C HIS A 168 -4.80 -30.43 -17.34
N PRO A 169 -5.15 -29.38 -16.55
CA PRO A 169 -5.47 -29.61 -15.16
C PRO A 169 -6.69 -30.53 -15.06
N GLU A 170 -6.53 -31.64 -14.36
CA GLU A 170 -7.67 -32.50 -14.03
C GLU A 170 -8.62 -31.70 -13.13
N ARG A 171 -9.84 -31.57 -13.60
CA ARG A 171 -10.90 -30.88 -12.84
C ARG A 171 -11.87 -31.92 -12.29
N ASN A 172 -12.30 -31.72 -11.06
CA ASN A 172 -13.39 -32.50 -10.47
C ASN A 172 -14.74 -32.13 -11.12
N ALA A 173 -15.81 -32.82 -10.75
CA ALA A 173 -17.16 -32.57 -11.26
C ALA A 173 -17.69 -31.14 -10.99
N ALA A 174 -17.09 -30.42 -10.02
CA ALA A 174 -17.37 -29.01 -9.74
C ALA A 174 -16.51 -28.04 -10.57
N GLY A 175 -15.63 -28.56 -11.44
CA GLY A 175 -14.75 -27.74 -12.27
C GLY A 175 -13.51 -27.20 -11.54
N GLU A 176 -13.23 -27.67 -10.32
CA GLU A 176 -12.09 -27.26 -9.53
C GLU A 176 -10.85 -28.10 -9.86
N ILE A 177 -9.65 -27.51 -9.82
CA ILE A 177 -8.38 -28.20 -10.03
C ILE A 177 -8.13 -29.17 -8.88
N THR A 178 -7.78 -30.42 -9.20
CA THR A 178 -7.63 -31.51 -8.21
C THR A 178 -6.42 -31.35 -7.29
N ALA A 179 -6.46 -31.98 -6.13
CA ALA A 179 -5.45 -31.81 -5.07
C ALA A 179 -4.02 -32.21 -5.49
N ALA A 180 -3.84 -33.12 -6.45
CA ALA A 180 -2.52 -33.55 -6.91
C ALA A 180 -1.70 -32.43 -7.59
N GLU A 181 -2.36 -31.44 -8.20
CA GLU A 181 -1.72 -30.30 -8.85
C GLU A 181 -1.51 -29.11 -7.90
N HIS A 182 -2.18 -29.09 -6.74
CA HIS A 182 -2.07 -28.03 -5.76
C HIS A 182 -0.65 -27.88 -5.16
N THR A 183 0.18 -28.91 -5.23
CA THR A 183 1.53 -28.90 -4.62
C THR A 183 2.50 -27.92 -5.28
N LYS A 184 2.24 -27.50 -6.52
CA LYS A 184 3.09 -26.57 -7.28
C LYS A 184 2.38 -25.25 -7.63
N ALA A 185 1.06 -25.21 -7.56
CA ALA A 185 0.28 -24.02 -7.90
C ALA A 185 0.42 -22.95 -6.82
N PRO A 186 0.42 -21.64 -7.20
CA PRO A 186 0.46 -20.53 -6.26
C PRO A 186 -0.64 -20.61 -5.20
N TRP A 187 -0.32 -20.20 -3.97
CA TRP A 187 -1.29 -20.00 -2.90
C TRP A 187 -1.75 -18.55 -2.78
N LEU A 188 -1.00 -17.62 -3.36
CA LEU A 188 -1.29 -16.19 -3.44
C LEU A 188 -0.86 -15.70 -4.82
N ALA A 189 -1.73 -14.98 -5.51
CA ALA A 189 -1.43 -14.29 -6.75
C ALA A 189 -1.68 -12.79 -6.58
N ILE A 190 -0.65 -11.96 -6.83
CA ILE A 190 -0.67 -10.51 -6.65
C ILE A 190 -0.54 -9.85 -8.01
N GLU A 191 -1.58 -9.17 -8.44
CA GLU A 191 -1.62 -8.39 -9.67
C GLU A 191 -0.94 -7.02 -9.42
N CYS A 192 0.09 -6.70 -10.22
CA CYS A 192 0.86 -5.46 -10.22
C CYS A 192 0.95 -4.83 -11.63
N LEU A 193 -0.11 -4.94 -12.42
CA LEU A 193 -0.20 -4.45 -13.79
C LEU A 193 -0.50 -2.93 -13.85
N PRO A 194 -0.34 -2.30 -15.03
CA PRO A 194 -0.76 -0.91 -15.24
C PRO A 194 -2.20 -0.63 -14.82
N GLU A 195 -2.49 0.61 -14.45
CA GLU A 195 -3.76 1.03 -13.86
C GLU A 195 -4.86 1.16 -14.92
N SER A 196 -5.37 0.03 -15.36
CA SER A 196 -6.44 -0.13 -16.35
C SER A 196 -7.45 -1.13 -15.86
N LEU A 197 -8.69 -0.70 -15.60
CA LEU A 197 -9.75 -1.56 -15.09
C LEU A 197 -10.04 -2.76 -16.01
N PRO A 198 -10.18 -2.60 -17.35
CA PRO A 198 -10.38 -3.73 -18.25
C PRO A 198 -9.24 -4.75 -18.24
N LEU A 199 -7.97 -4.27 -18.19
CA LEU A 199 -6.80 -5.14 -18.13
C LEU A 199 -6.78 -5.95 -16.83
N LYS A 200 -6.92 -5.28 -15.70
CA LYS A 200 -6.89 -5.93 -14.38
C LYS A 200 -8.02 -6.95 -14.24
N THR A 201 -9.22 -6.59 -14.64
CA THR A 201 -10.39 -7.47 -14.61
C THR A 201 -10.20 -8.72 -15.47
N SER A 202 -9.70 -8.55 -16.71
CA SER A 202 -9.43 -9.67 -17.63
C SER A 202 -8.39 -10.63 -17.07
N VAL A 203 -7.28 -10.09 -16.50
CA VAL A 203 -6.22 -10.91 -15.93
C VAL A 203 -6.67 -11.60 -14.64
N LEU A 204 -7.40 -10.93 -13.75
CA LEU A 204 -7.93 -11.56 -12.54
C LEU A 204 -8.91 -12.68 -12.86
N ALA A 205 -9.76 -12.53 -13.86
CA ALA A 205 -10.66 -13.59 -14.31
C ALA A 205 -9.90 -14.78 -14.92
N LEU A 206 -8.79 -14.52 -15.62
CA LEU A 206 -7.92 -15.58 -16.14
C LEU A 206 -7.19 -16.33 -15.00
N LEU A 207 -6.66 -15.62 -14.04
CA LEU A 207 -6.03 -16.20 -12.85
C LEU A 207 -7.02 -17.02 -12.02
N GLU A 208 -8.25 -16.52 -11.85
CA GLU A 208 -9.28 -17.23 -11.10
C GLU A 208 -9.56 -18.62 -11.71
N ARG A 209 -9.64 -18.70 -13.04
CA ARG A 209 -9.87 -19.96 -13.76
C ARG A 209 -8.67 -20.90 -13.76
N SER A 210 -7.46 -20.37 -13.57
CA SER A 210 -6.21 -21.11 -13.69
C SER A 210 -5.63 -21.53 -12.33
N LEU A 211 -6.11 -20.95 -11.23
CA LEU A 211 -5.55 -21.17 -9.90
C LEU A 211 -6.52 -21.96 -9.00
N PRO A 212 -5.99 -22.75 -8.06
CA PRO A 212 -6.79 -23.51 -7.10
C PRO A 212 -7.76 -22.63 -6.31
N SER A 213 -8.86 -23.19 -5.84
CA SER A 213 -9.91 -22.49 -5.10
C SER A 213 -9.44 -21.91 -3.76
N ASP A 214 -8.37 -22.47 -3.18
CA ASP A 214 -7.72 -22.00 -1.94
C ASP A 214 -6.72 -20.84 -2.17
N CYS A 215 -6.32 -20.58 -3.43
CA CYS A 215 -5.42 -19.50 -3.77
C CYS A 215 -6.09 -18.13 -3.55
N VAL A 216 -5.44 -17.24 -2.83
CA VAL A 216 -5.88 -15.85 -2.65
C VAL A 216 -5.51 -15.05 -3.88
N LEU A 217 -6.47 -14.27 -4.41
CA LEU A 217 -6.26 -13.33 -5.49
C LEU A 217 -6.17 -11.92 -4.91
N ALA A 218 -5.13 -11.19 -5.28
CA ALA A 218 -4.88 -9.86 -4.76
C ALA A 218 -4.58 -8.86 -5.89
N SER A 219 -5.07 -7.64 -5.78
CA SER A 219 -4.66 -6.55 -6.65
C SER A 219 -3.90 -5.48 -5.86
N ASN A 220 -2.77 -5.04 -6.39
CA ASN A 220 -1.99 -3.94 -5.83
C ASN A 220 -2.49 -2.56 -6.29
N SER A 221 -3.58 -2.48 -7.04
CA SER A 221 -4.11 -1.20 -7.50
C SER A 221 -4.30 -0.22 -6.33
N SER A 222 -3.87 1.03 -6.54
CA SER A 222 -4.00 2.11 -5.56
C SER A 222 -5.26 2.96 -5.73
N SER A 223 -5.89 2.91 -6.91
CA SER A 223 -7.03 3.75 -7.26
C SER A 223 -8.29 2.97 -7.64
N LEU A 224 -8.14 1.72 -8.09
CA LEU A 224 -9.23 0.83 -8.46
C LEU A 224 -9.47 -0.18 -7.34
N THR A 225 -10.71 -0.31 -6.91
CA THR A 225 -11.08 -1.29 -5.88
C THR A 225 -11.34 -2.66 -6.51
N THR A 226 -11.03 -3.72 -5.77
CA THR A 226 -11.40 -5.08 -6.21
C THR A 226 -12.90 -5.30 -6.23
N GLN A 227 -13.69 -4.46 -5.57
CA GLN A 227 -15.15 -4.44 -5.71
C GLN A 227 -15.56 -4.00 -7.12
N GLU A 228 -14.94 -2.95 -7.66
CA GLU A 228 -15.17 -2.51 -9.04
C GLU A 228 -14.75 -3.57 -10.05
N MET A 229 -13.57 -4.18 -9.83
CA MET A 229 -13.06 -5.26 -10.67
C MET A 229 -14.01 -6.47 -10.66
N ALA A 230 -14.58 -6.82 -9.50
CA ALA A 230 -15.52 -7.92 -9.38
C ALA A 230 -16.90 -7.60 -10.00
N ALA A 231 -17.31 -6.34 -9.99
CA ALA A 231 -18.58 -5.92 -10.59
C ALA A 231 -18.54 -5.90 -12.13
N GLU A 232 -17.40 -5.54 -12.72
CA GLU A 232 -17.24 -5.43 -14.17
C GLU A 232 -16.66 -6.70 -14.80
N GLY A 233 -16.14 -7.64 -14.02
CA GLY A 233 -15.49 -8.84 -14.51
C GLY A 233 -16.32 -10.10 -14.40
N PRO A 234 -16.04 -11.12 -15.25
CA PRO A 234 -16.67 -12.42 -15.16
C PRO A 234 -16.06 -13.28 -14.03
N LEU A 235 -15.92 -12.71 -12.83
CA LEU A 235 -15.40 -13.41 -11.66
C LEU A 235 -16.50 -14.26 -11.01
N ALA A 236 -16.29 -15.57 -10.97
CA ALA A 236 -17.23 -16.50 -10.37
C ALA A 236 -17.08 -16.59 -8.84
N HIS A 237 -15.88 -16.32 -8.32
CA HIS A 237 -15.51 -16.49 -6.92
C HIS A 237 -14.84 -15.26 -6.31
N PRO A 238 -15.51 -14.08 -6.28
CA PRO A 238 -14.93 -12.83 -5.76
C PRO A 238 -14.64 -12.89 -4.24
N HIS A 239 -15.07 -13.93 -3.56
CA HIS A 239 -14.87 -14.12 -2.12
C HIS A 239 -13.43 -14.45 -1.71
N ARG A 240 -12.53 -14.76 -2.64
CA ARG A 240 -11.08 -14.91 -2.42
C ARG A 240 -10.25 -13.77 -3.00
N LEU A 241 -10.92 -12.71 -3.50
CA LEU A 241 -10.31 -11.54 -4.07
C LEU A 241 -10.30 -10.39 -3.07
N LEU A 242 -9.17 -9.66 -2.96
CA LEU A 242 -9.04 -8.45 -2.15
C LEU A 242 -8.01 -7.50 -2.77
N ASN A 243 -8.02 -6.22 -2.34
CA ASN A 243 -6.88 -5.34 -2.57
C ASN A 243 -5.79 -5.60 -1.53
N THR A 244 -4.52 -5.58 -2.00
CA THR A 244 -3.33 -5.54 -1.18
C THR A 244 -2.46 -4.38 -1.68
N HIS A 245 -2.70 -3.20 -1.13
CA HIS A 245 -2.00 -1.98 -1.56
C HIS A 245 -0.65 -1.90 -0.88
N TYR A 246 0.39 -2.28 -1.63
CA TYR A 246 1.78 -2.07 -1.25
C TYR A 246 2.21 -0.66 -1.66
N PHE A 247 3.08 -0.05 -0.88
CA PHE A 247 3.70 1.23 -1.24
C PHE A 247 4.96 1.00 -2.08
N ILE A 248 6.13 1.27 -1.51
CA ILE A 248 7.42 1.06 -2.19
C ILE A 248 8.28 0.12 -1.33
N PRO A 249 8.02 -1.20 -1.31
CA PRO A 249 8.87 -2.13 -0.58
C PRO A 249 10.28 -2.22 -1.21
N PRO A 250 11.31 -2.58 -0.44
CA PRO A 250 11.30 -2.85 0.99
C PRO A 250 11.34 -1.59 1.87
N ARG A 251 11.50 -0.39 1.29
CA ARG A 251 11.55 0.89 2.03
C ARG A 251 10.29 1.10 2.88
N ASN A 252 9.12 0.86 2.29
CA ASN A 252 7.85 0.89 3.00
C ASN A 252 7.35 -0.53 3.23
N ARG A 253 7.10 -0.88 4.49
CA ARG A 253 6.62 -2.23 4.88
C ARG A 253 5.13 -2.31 5.13
N MET A 254 4.44 -1.16 5.18
CA MET A 254 2.99 -1.12 5.37
C MET A 254 2.28 -1.65 4.13
N VAL A 255 1.22 -2.42 4.34
CA VAL A 255 0.32 -2.92 3.28
C VAL A 255 -1.11 -2.74 3.74
N GLU A 256 -1.92 -2.11 2.93
CA GLU A 256 -3.34 -1.93 3.23
C GLU A 256 -4.16 -3.04 2.57
N LEU A 257 -4.96 -3.74 3.37
CA LEU A 257 -5.85 -4.81 2.92
C LEU A 257 -7.29 -4.33 2.90
N MET A 258 -7.96 -4.45 1.76
CA MET A 258 -9.36 -4.05 1.62
C MET A 258 -10.17 -5.13 0.90
N SER A 259 -11.36 -5.38 1.40
CA SER A 259 -12.30 -6.36 0.84
C SER A 259 -12.74 -6.00 -0.58
N SER A 260 -13.10 -7.01 -1.37
CA SER A 260 -13.87 -6.83 -2.61
C SER A 260 -15.38 -6.58 -2.36
N GLY A 261 -15.79 -6.45 -1.10
CA GLY A 261 -17.19 -6.51 -0.69
C GLY A 261 -17.70 -7.93 -0.42
N ALA A 262 -17.14 -8.91 -1.11
CA ALA A 262 -17.48 -10.33 -0.97
C ALA A 262 -16.39 -11.17 -0.28
N THR A 263 -15.20 -10.65 -0.07
CA THR A 263 -14.04 -11.38 0.48
C THR A 263 -14.37 -12.10 1.78
N TYR A 264 -14.05 -13.39 1.88
CA TYR A 264 -14.24 -14.15 3.12
C TYR A 264 -13.42 -13.57 4.27
N GLY A 265 -14.04 -13.47 5.45
CA GLY A 265 -13.39 -12.93 6.64
C GLY A 265 -12.11 -13.68 7.04
N ALA A 266 -12.03 -14.99 6.79
CA ALA A 266 -10.87 -15.81 7.08
C ALA A 266 -9.62 -15.48 6.25
N VAL A 267 -9.78 -14.86 5.07
CA VAL A 267 -8.66 -14.44 4.20
C VAL A 267 -7.78 -13.42 4.91
N PHE A 268 -8.37 -12.46 5.62
CA PHE A 268 -7.63 -11.36 6.25
C PHE A 268 -6.64 -11.80 7.33
N PRO A 269 -7.05 -12.53 8.39
CA PRO A 269 -6.09 -12.96 9.41
C PRO A 269 -5.04 -13.92 8.86
N PHE A 270 -5.41 -14.79 7.92
CA PHE A 270 -4.47 -15.69 7.24
C PHE A 270 -3.40 -14.87 6.48
N LEU A 271 -3.82 -14.03 5.55
CA LEU A 271 -2.89 -13.26 4.72
C LEU A 271 -2.05 -12.29 5.57
N ALA A 272 -2.66 -11.62 6.55
CA ALA A 272 -1.95 -10.74 7.47
C ALA A 272 -0.88 -11.49 8.28
N SER A 273 -1.13 -12.73 8.70
CA SER A 273 -0.13 -13.58 9.35
C SER A 273 1.05 -13.88 8.43
N GLN A 274 0.78 -14.30 7.19
CA GLN A 274 1.84 -14.59 6.21
C GLN A 274 2.65 -13.35 5.85
N MET A 275 2.01 -12.19 5.70
CA MET A 275 2.68 -10.90 5.45
C MET A 275 3.65 -10.52 6.57
N ARG A 276 3.24 -10.67 7.83
CA ARG A 276 4.12 -10.38 8.98
C ARG A 276 5.38 -11.25 8.99
N ARG A 277 5.28 -12.51 8.60
CA ARG A 277 6.43 -13.44 8.52
C ARG A 277 7.50 -12.96 7.53
N VAL A 278 7.09 -12.36 6.42
CA VAL A 278 8.03 -11.79 5.44
C VAL A 278 8.36 -10.33 5.71
N GLY A 279 7.85 -9.75 6.82
CA GLY A 279 8.22 -8.42 7.30
C GLY A 279 7.33 -7.29 6.82
N PHE A 280 6.20 -7.57 6.21
CA PHE A 280 5.17 -6.55 5.99
C PHE A 280 4.36 -6.30 7.26
N THR A 281 3.83 -5.09 7.36
CA THR A 281 2.90 -4.67 8.42
C THR A 281 1.53 -4.40 7.80
N PRO A 282 0.61 -5.36 7.83
CA PRO A 282 -0.71 -5.20 7.24
C PRO A 282 -1.63 -4.32 8.09
N VAL A 283 -2.34 -3.41 7.42
CA VAL A 283 -3.45 -2.62 7.96
C VAL A 283 -4.72 -3.10 7.26
N VAL A 284 -5.68 -3.56 8.03
CA VAL A 284 -6.94 -4.09 7.49
C VAL A 284 -8.01 -3.00 7.56
N VAL A 285 -8.52 -2.61 6.40
CA VAL A 285 -9.71 -1.74 6.31
C VAL A 285 -10.92 -2.57 6.73
N PRO A 286 -11.84 -2.03 7.56
CA PRO A 286 -13.07 -2.73 7.92
C PRO A 286 -13.79 -3.30 6.69
N ARG A 287 -14.26 -4.55 6.79
CA ARG A 287 -14.71 -5.34 5.64
C ARG A 287 -15.87 -4.68 4.87
N GLU A 288 -16.70 -3.93 5.57
CA GLU A 288 -17.88 -3.25 5.06
C GLU A 288 -17.54 -1.94 4.34
N ILE A 289 -16.28 -1.48 4.49
CA ILE A 289 -15.85 -0.18 3.97
C ILE A 289 -15.12 -0.37 2.66
N GLN A 290 -15.55 0.38 1.65
CA GLN A 290 -14.86 0.55 0.40
C GLN A 290 -14.28 1.97 0.34
N SER A 291 -12.99 2.06 0.08
CA SER A 291 -12.29 3.34 0.09
C SER A 291 -11.27 3.41 -1.03
N ARG A 292 -11.58 4.13 -2.11
CA ARG A 292 -10.58 4.46 -3.12
C ARG A 292 -9.46 5.29 -2.48
N GLY A 293 -8.20 4.93 -2.74
CA GLY A 293 -7.04 5.51 -2.09
C GLY A 293 -6.84 5.02 -0.64
N PHE A 294 -7.61 4.05 -0.20
CA PHE A 294 -7.48 3.38 1.10
C PHE A 294 -7.46 4.36 2.28
N VAL A 295 -6.51 4.22 3.19
CA VAL A 295 -6.30 5.14 4.31
C VAL A 295 -5.25 6.17 3.96
N PHE A 296 -4.04 5.72 3.61
CA PHE A 296 -2.88 6.61 3.48
C PHE A 296 -2.99 7.56 2.30
N ASN A 297 -3.36 7.06 1.11
CA ASN A 297 -3.45 7.93 -0.07
C ASN A 297 -4.52 9.01 0.07
N ARG A 298 -5.56 8.78 0.87
CA ARG A 298 -6.58 9.82 1.17
C ARG A 298 -6.00 10.92 2.05
N ILE A 299 -5.25 10.56 3.09
CA ILE A 299 -4.58 11.52 3.99
C ILE A 299 -3.51 12.27 3.20
N TRP A 300 -2.71 11.54 2.43
CA TRP A 300 -1.65 12.13 1.62
C TRP A 300 -2.20 13.07 0.53
N ALA A 301 -3.31 12.73 -0.09
CA ALA A 301 -3.98 13.63 -1.05
C ALA A 301 -4.45 14.93 -0.38
N ALA A 302 -4.99 14.86 0.84
CA ALA A 302 -5.38 16.06 1.58
C ALA A 302 -4.15 16.90 1.98
N CYS A 303 -3.07 16.28 2.43
CA CYS A 303 -1.81 16.94 2.73
C CYS A 303 -1.25 17.68 1.49
N LYS A 304 -1.14 17.01 0.35
CA LYS A 304 -0.66 17.63 -0.90
C LYS A 304 -1.54 18.80 -1.34
N ARG A 305 -2.86 18.62 -1.26
CA ARG A 305 -3.83 19.65 -1.66
C ARG A 305 -3.65 20.93 -0.85
N GLU A 306 -3.57 20.78 0.47
CA GLU A 306 -3.38 21.94 1.35
C GLU A 306 -2.00 22.57 1.16
N THR A 307 -0.94 21.76 1.01
CA THR A 307 0.40 22.26 0.65
C THR A 307 0.38 23.10 -0.62
N LEU A 308 -0.29 22.62 -1.67
CA LEU A 308 -0.41 23.36 -2.94
C LEU A 308 -1.25 24.63 -2.79
N ALA A 309 -2.26 24.65 -1.92
CA ALA A 309 -3.05 25.84 -1.62
C ALA A 309 -2.18 26.90 -0.93
N VAL A 310 -1.45 26.53 0.12
CA VAL A 310 -0.50 27.41 0.83
C VAL A 310 0.54 28.02 -0.12
N LEU A 311 1.08 27.23 -1.05
CA LEU A 311 2.01 27.70 -2.07
C LEU A 311 1.34 28.65 -3.07
N ALA A 312 0.15 28.30 -3.56
CA ALA A 312 -0.59 29.10 -4.55
C ALA A 312 -1.07 30.45 -3.98
N GLU A 313 -1.32 30.52 -2.68
CA GLU A 313 -1.68 31.74 -1.95
C GLU A 313 -0.46 32.59 -1.58
N GLY A 314 0.76 32.05 -1.76
CA GLY A 314 2.01 32.77 -1.44
C GLY A 314 2.27 32.87 0.07
N VAL A 315 1.63 32.04 0.89
CA VAL A 315 1.77 32.06 2.36
C VAL A 315 3.17 31.61 2.80
N ALA A 316 3.76 30.63 2.10
CA ALA A 316 5.10 30.12 2.38
C ALA A 316 5.78 29.61 1.10
N ARG A 317 7.11 29.48 1.14
CA ARG A 317 7.90 28.84 0.08
C ARG A 317 8.03 27.33 0.32
N PRO A 318 8.34 26.52 -0.72
CA PRO A 318 8.50 25.07 -0.58
C PRO A 318 9.46 24.66 0.55
N GLY A 319 10.61 25.33 0.66
CA GLY A 319 11.61 25.03 1.70
C GLY A 319 11.10 25.30 3.12
N ASP A 320 10.32 26.37 3.31
CA ASP A 320 9.76 26.71 4.63
C ASP A 320 8.72 25.67 5.08
N ILE A 321 7.86 25.24 4.15
CA ILE A 321 6.86 24.19 4.42
C ILE A 321 7.55 22.87 4.80
N ASP A 322 8.55 22.49 4.03
CA ASP A 322 9.26 21.22 4.25
C ASP A 322 10.09 21.26 5.55
N ALA A 323 10.65 22.41 5.91
CA ALA A 323 11.33 22.59 7.20
C ALA A 323 10.37 22.41 8.37
N LEU A 324 9.21 23.08 8.35
CA LEU A 324 8.17 22.94 9.37
C LEU A 324 7.65 21.49 9.47
N PHE A 325 7.46 20.84 8.33
CA PHE A 325 6.96 19.47 8.28
C PHE A 325 7.97 18.48 8.84
N ARG A 326 9.26 18.66 8.52
CA ARG A 326 10.35 17.83 9.08
C ARG A 326 10.50 18.00 10.58
N ASP A 327 10.45 19.23 11.06
CA ASP A 327 10.56 19.54 12.50
C ASP A 327 9.42 18.88 13.27
N PHE A 328 8.19 19.15 12.88
CA PHE A 328 7.01 18.69 13.63
C PHE A 328 6.82 17.17 13.59
N PHE A 329 7.02 16.54 12.42
CA PHE A 329 6.78 15.10 12.23
C PHE A 329 8.04 14.24 12.35
N HIS A 330 9.22 14.84 12.55
CA HIS A 330 10.53 14.15 12.54
C HIS A 330 10.70 13.31 11.26
N SER A 331 10.26 13.84 10.13
CA SER A 331 10.29 13.15 8.84
C SER A 331 11.56 13.50 8.06
N GLU A 332 12.09 12.52 7.33
CA GLU A 332 13.27 12.72 6.45
C GLU A 332 13.00 13.76 5.36
N LYS A 333 11.78 13.79 4.82
CA LYS A 333 11.37 14.67 3.73
C LYS A 333 10.01 15.31 4.00
N GLY A 334 9.86 16.56 3.58
CA GLY A 334 8.59 17.26 3.61
C GLY A 334 7.69 16.97 2.40
N PRO A 335 6.48 17.55 2.35
CA PRO A 335 5.50 17.30 1.29
C PRO A 335 5.95 17.83 -0.08
N CYS A 336 6.71 18.91 -0.15
CA CYS A 336 7.18 19.49 -1.41
C CYS A 336 8.24 18.62 -2.07
N GLU A 337 9.27 18.15 -1.33
CA GLU A 337 10.24 17.19 -1.86
C GLU A 337 9.58 15.90 -2.33
N ARG A 338 8.59 15.39 -1.59
CA ARG A 338 7.87 14.18 -1.98
C ARG A 338 7.01 14.37 -3.22
N MET A 339 6.49 15.56 -3.47
CA MET A 339 5.80 15.89 -4.72
C MET A 339 6.78 15.95 -5.90
N ASP A 340 7.96 16.51 -5.70
CA ASP A 340 9.03 16.53 -6.71
C ASP A 340 9.55 15.12 -7.05
N GLU A 341 9.71 14.23 -6.05
CA GLU A 341 10.07 12.81 -6.27
C GLU A 341 9.06 12.08 -7.17
N VAL A 342 7.78 12.30 -6.93
CA VAL A 342 6.70 11.64 -7.70
C VAL A 342 6.54 12.26 -9.09
N GLY A 343 6.83 13.53 -9.19
CA GLY A 343 6.66 14.38 -10.37
C GLY A 343 5.37 15.17 -10.36
N LEU A 344 5.50 16.47 -10.59
CA LEU A 344 4.41 17.45 -10.49
C LEU A 344 3.29 17.23 -11.51
N ASP A 345 3.58 16.67 -12.70
CA ASP A 345 2.58 16.23 -13.67
C ASP A 345 1.73 15.07 -13.13
N THR A 346 2.36 14.14 -12.39
CA THR A 346 1.64 13.05 -11.73
C THR A 346 0.77 13.59 -10.59
N VAL A 347 1.31 14.53 -9.80
CA VAL A 347 0.54 15.23 -8.74
C VAL A 347 -0.67 15.94 -9.33
N ALA A 348 -0.49 16.70 -10.42
CA ALA A 348 -1.56 17.42 -11.10
C ALA A 348 -2.63 16.48 -11.67
N ARG A 349 -2.22 15.36 -12.28
CA ARG A 349 -3.14 14.35 -12.83
C ARG A 349 -3.96 13.67 -11.75
N VAL A 350 -3.34 13.31 -10.62
CA VAL A 350 -4.03 12.70 -9.48
C VAL A 350 -5.04 13.67 -8.88
N GLU A 351 -4.67 14.95 -8.71
CA GLU A 351 -5.58 15.94 -8.15
C GLU A 351 -6.74 16.28 -9.09
N GLN A 352 -6.48 16.34 -10.40
CA GLN A 352 -7.53 16.48 -11.42
C GLN A 352 -8.56 15.34 -11.31
N HIS A 353 -8.08 14.11 -11.20
CA HIS A 353 -8.93 12.94 -11.04
C HIS A 353 -9.74 12.95 -9.72
N ASN A 354 -9.14 13.49 -8.65
CA ASN A 354 -9.86 13.67 -7.38
C ASN A 354 -10.99 14.69 -7.51
N LEU A 355 -10.75 15.81 -8.21
CA LEU A 355 -11.76 16.84 -8.47
C LEU A 355 -12.94 16.31 -9.29
N GLU A 356 -12.67 15.55 -10.35
CA GLU A 356 -13.69 14.94 -11.20
C GLU A 356 -14.61 13.99 -10.41
N ARG A 357 -14.04 13.27 -9.46
CA ARG A 357 -14.78 12.28 -8.65
C ARG A 357 -15.44 12.84 -7.40
N LYS A 358 -14.94 13.96 -6.89
CA LYS A 358 -15.45 14.64 -5.70
C LYS A 358 -15.54 16.13 -5.95
N PRO A 359 -16.59 16.60 -6.63
CA PRO A 359 -16.83 18.02 -6.79
C PRO A 359 -16.87 18.73 -5.42
N GLY A 360 -16.28 19.92 -5.33
CA GLY A 360 -16.27 20.72 -4.10
C GLY A 360 -15.05 20.46 -3.18
N LEU A 361 -14.00 19.77 -3.66
CA LEU A 361 -12.73 19.66 -2.93
C LEU A 361 -12.01 21.03 -2.78
N GLY A 362 -12.35 22.03 -3.61
CA GLY A 362 -11.82 23.39 -3.51
C GLY A 362 -10.38 23.57 -3.99
N SER A 363 -9.81 22.56 -4.67
CA SER A 363 -8.40 22.61 -5.11
C SER A 363 -8.19 23.11 -6.54
N GLU A 364 -9.23 23.60 -7.21
CA GLU A 364 -9.19 24.06 -8.60
C GLU A 364 -8.14 25.16 -8.80
N LYS A 365 -8.08 26.12 -7.90
CA LYS A 365 -7.12 27.23 -7.94
C LYS A 365 -5.69 26.76 -7.75
N ALA A 366 -5.46 25.91 -6.77
CA ALA A 366 -4.14 25.35 -6.48
C ALA A 366 -3.64 24.46 -7.64
N LEU A 367 -4.53 23.65 -8.23
CA LEU A 367 -4.21 22.85 -9.41
C LEU A 367 -3.89 23.72 -10.64
N ALA A 368 -4.67 24.76 -10.89
CA ALA A 368 -4.41 25.70 -11.99
C ALA A 368 -3.06 26.44 -11.79
N TRP A 369 -2.76 26.84 -10.56
CA TRP A 369 -1.46 27.41 -10.19
C TRP A 369 -0.31 26.43 -10.47
N LEU A 370 -0.41 25.18 -9.99
CA LEU A 370 0.62 24.16 -10.19
C LEU A 370 0.90 23.90 -11.67
N ARG A 371 -0.15 23.86 -12.50
CA ARG A 371 0.00 23.71 -13.95
C ARG A 371 0.74 24.89 -14.56
N ARG A 372 0.23 26.10 -14.36
CA ARG A 372 0.77 27.32 -14.94
C ARG A 372 2.23 27.59 -14.52
N GLU A 373 2.55 27.39 -13.23
CA GLU A 373 3.87 27.76 -12.72
C GLU A 373 4.93 26.69 -12.96
N TYR A 374 4.54 25.41 -13.06
CA TYR A 374 5.48 24.30 -13.13
C TYR A 374 5.21 23.35 -14.30
N VAL A 375 4.06 22.68 -14.35
CA VAL A 375 3.83 21.56 -15.28
C VAL A 375 3.90 22.01 -16.73
N ASP A 376 3.24 23.13 -17.09
CA ASP A 376 3.19 23.65 -18.46
C ASP A 376 4.55 24.23 -18.92
N LYS A 377 5.45 24.53 -17.96
CA LYS A 377 6.83 24.95 -18.22
C LYS A 377 7.81 23.78 -18.30
N GLY A 378 7.35 22.55 -18.05
CA GLY A 378 8.20 21.34 -18.04
C GLY A 378 8.99 21.14 -16.75
N ASN A 379 8.74 21.93 -15.71
CA ASN A 379 9.36 21.79 -14.39
C ASN A 379 8.60 20.73 -13.59
N LEU A 380 9.01 19.47 -13.73
CA LEU A 380 8.24 18.33 -13.27
C LEU A 380 8.82 17.67 -11.99
N GLY A 381 9.78 18.29 -11.34
CA GLY A 381 10.47 17.77 -10.18
C GLY A 381 11.76 17.01 -10.54
N GLU A 382 12.09 15.97 -9.79
CA GLU A 382 13.35 15.22 -9.97
C GLU A 382 13.58 14.71 -11.40
N LYS A 383 12.53 14.32 -12.08
CA LYS A 383 12.62 13.76 -13.45
C LYS A 383 12.97 14.78 -14.53
N SER A 384 12.79 16.08 -14.29
CA SER A 384 13.16 17.16 -15.22
C SER A 384 14.34 17.99 -14.73
N GLY A 385 14.83 17.74 -13.52
CA GLY A 385 15.87 18.54 -12.87
C GLY A 385 15.30 19.65 -11.99
N ASP A 386 14.21 20.30 -12.40
CA ASP A 386 13.56 21.40 -11.69
C ASP A 386 12.09 21.10 -11.38
N GLY A 387 11.60 21.62 -10.26
CA GLY A 387 10.25 21.46 -9.75
C GLY A 387 9.92 22.53 -8.72
N LEU A 388 9.32 22.13 -7.60
CA LEU A 388 9.14 23.00 -6.43
C LEU A 388 10.48 23.42 -5.84
N PHE A 389 11.50 22.60 -6.03
CA PHE A 389 12.90 22.91 -5.78
C PHE A 389 13.68 22.87 -7.09
N THR A 390 14.61 23.82 -7.26
CA THR A 390 15.63 23.72 -8.30
C THR A 390 16.61 22.58 -8.03
N GLY A 391 17.35 22.15 -9.04
CA GLY A 391 18.38 21.10 -8.86
C GLY A 391 19.41 21.49 -7.80
N GLU A 392 19.84 22.75 -7.76
CA GLU A 392 20.80 23.26 -6.77
C GLU A 392 20.23 23.27 -5.34
N GLU A 393 18.98 23.70 -5.15
CA GLU A 393 18.31 23.67 -3.84
C GLU A 393 18.15 22.24 -3.32
N ARG A 394 17.81 21.32 -4.21
CA ARG A 394 17.64 19.90 -3.88
C ARG A 394 18.96 19.24 -3.46
N ASP A 395 20.07 19.58 -4.11
CA ASP A 395 21.38 19.08 -3.73
C ASP A 395 21.80 19.62 -2.35
N LYS A 396 21.54 20.89 -2.07
CA LYS A 396 21.74 21.46 -0.73
C LYS A 396 20.88 20.78 0.35
N LEU A 397 19.67 20.33 0.01
CA LEU A 397 18.81 19.59 0.95
C LEU A 397 19.36 18.19 1.27
N LYS A 398 20.05 17.54 0.33
CA LYS A 398 20.70 16.23 0.54
C LYS A 398 21.90 16.33 1.48
N GLU A 399 22.64 17.45 1.43
CA GLU A 399 23.83 17.69 2.24
C GLU A 399 23.52 18.14 3.67
N ARG A 400 22.32 18.71 3.92
CA ARG A 400 21.93 19.22 5.24
C ARG A 400 21.39 18.08 6.11
N HIS A 401 22.15 17.71 7.15
CA HIS A 401 21.57 17.01 8.29
C HIS A 401 20.49 17.89 8.92
N TYR A 402 19.33 17.31 9.22
CA TYR A 402 18.17 17.99 9.81
C TYR A 402 18.51 18.96 10.97
N LEU A 403 19.48 18.61 11.80
CA LEU A 403 19.93 19.43 12.93
C LEU A 403 20.85 20.61 12.56
N ASP A 404 21.44 20.62 11.38
CA ASP A 404 22.37 21.70 10.99
C ASP A 404 21.64 23.00 10.56
N GLN A 405 20.34 22.92 10.22
CA GLN A 405 19.53 24.10 9.88
C GLN A 405 19.27 25.03 11.10
N TYR A 406 19.40 24.51 12.32
CA TYR A 406 19.14 25.28 13.53
C TYR A 406 20.41 25.92 14.15
N LYS A 407 21.60 25.54 13.70
CA LYS A 407 22.87 26.14 14.16
C LYS A 407 23.01 27.59 13.71
N ASP A 408 22.46 27.93 12.52
CA ASP A 408 22.56 29.27 11.96
C ASP A 408 21.60 30.28 12.61
N VAL A 409 20.60 29.83 13.37
CA VAL A 409 19.60 30.71 14.02
C VAL A 409 20.12 31.24 15.35
N GLU A 410 21.00 30.53 16.04
CA GLU A 410 21.60 30.99 17.30
C GLU A 410 22.64 32.10 17.07
N GLU A 411 23.33 32.13 15.94
CA GLU A 411 24.33 33.18 15.64
C GLU A 411 23.71 34.52 15.25
N THR A 412 22.47 34.57 14.73
CA THR A 412 21.78 35.80 14.32
C THR A 412 20.92 36.44 15.41
N SER A 413 20.66 35.76 16.51
CA SER A 413 19.88 36.26 17.64
C SER A 413 20.74 36.93 18.73
N GLY A 414 22.04 37.02 18.55
CA GLY A 414 23.01 37.59 19.46
C GLY A 414 23.55 38.99 19.08
N ALA A 415 22.87 39.73 18.21
CA ALA A 415 23.25 41.10 17.79
C ALA A 415 22.19 42.13 18.18
#